data_d8ac0728dca2221011a078b50ab0d703
#
_entry.id   d8ac0728dca2221011a078b50ab0d703
#
_cell.length_a   1.000
_cell.length_b   1.000
_cell.length_c   1.000
_cell.angle_alpha   90.00
_cell.angle_beta   90.00
_cell.angle_gamma   90.00
#
_symmetry.space_group_name_H-M   'P 1'
#
loop_
_entity.id
_entity.type
_entity.pdbx_description
1 polymer ?
#
loop_
_entity_poly.entity_id
_entity_poly.type
_entity_poly.pdbx_seq_one_letter_code
_entity_poly.pdbx_strand_id
1 'polypeptide(L)'
;MSSKNIKTNVARFLQKKGVKFGLIPYEVDENDLGAEHVAESLSENVEQVFKTIVLHGDKSGYIVGVLPGNHEIDLKKLAKVSGNKKCEPLPLKDLLPTTGYIRGGCSPIGMKKKFQTYIHTTVNSFPYVFVSAGVRGVQLKISPVDLIEQTEAVVADIVYEDKNESII
;
A
#
# COMPACT_ATOMS: atom_id res chain seq x y z
N MET A 1 13.89 17.30 -9.97
CA MET A 1 14.89 16.35 -9.48
C MET A 1 14.79 15.05 -10.26
N SER A 2 15.91 14.54 -10.72
CA SER A 2 15.93 13.28 -11.46
C SER A 2 15.68 12.10 -10.52
N SER A 3 14.93 11.10 -10.97
CA SER A 3 14.69 9.87 -10.20
C SER A 3 16.00 9.16 -9.80
N LYS A 4 17.07 9.35 -10.54
CA LYS A 4 18.38 8.77 -10.24
C LYS A 4 18.97 9.23 -8.92
N ASN A 5 18.58 10.41 -8.43
CA ASN A 5 19.09 10.99 -7.20
C ASN A 5 18.20 10.72 -5.99
N ILE A 6 17.07 10.06 -6.20
CA ILE A 6 16.14 9.73 -5.10
C ILE A 6 16.58 8.42 -4.46
N LYS A 7 16.89 8.48 -3.17
CA LYS A 7 17.28 7.29 -2.41
C LYS A 7 16.33 7.10 -1.23
N THR A 8 15.62 5.97 -1.21
CA THR A 8 14.78 5.57 -0.10
C THR A 8 15.18 4.18 0.34
N ASN A 9 14.75 3.78 1.55
CA ASN A 9 14.98 2.43 2.03
C ASN A 9 14.31 1.40 1.11
N VAL A 10 13.15 1.72 0.56
CA VAL A 10 12.44 0.85 -0.39
C VAL A 10 13.28 0.66 -1.66
N ALA A 11 13.79 1.75 -2.23
CA ALA A 11 14.61 1.68 -3.43
C ALA A 11 15.87 0.84 -3.19
N ARG A 12 16.55 1.07 -2.06
CA ARG A 12 17.73 0.28 -1.70
C ARG A 12 17.43 -1.21 -1.56
N PHE A 13 16.31 -1.53 -0.89
CA PHE A 13 15.86 -2.90 -0.72
C PHE A 13 15.64 -3.59 -2.09
N LEU A 14 14.92 -2.92 -2.99
CA LEU A 14 14.61 -3.47 -4.31
C LEU A 14 15.84 -3.60 -5.21
N GLN A 15 16.77 -2.64 -5.14
CA GLN A 15 18.01 -2.69 -5.88
C GLN A 15 18.84 -3.91 -5.49
N LYS A 16 18.93 -4.21 -4.19
CA LYS A 16 19.63 -5.40 -3.69
C LYS A 16 19.01 -6.70 -4.20
N LYS A 17 17.69 -6.70 -4.42
CA LYS A 17 16.96 -7.85 -4.92
C LYS A 17 16.97 -7.97 -6.43
N GLY A 18 17.53 -6.98 -7.14
CA GLY A 18 17.54 -6.97 -8.60
C GLY A 18 16.17 -6.74 -9.22
N VAL A 19 15.24 -6.15 -8.49
CA VAL A 19 13.88 -5.89 -8.96
C VAL A 19 13.85 -4.60 -9.76
N LYS A 20 13.14 -4.60 -10.88
CA LYS A 20 12.90 -3.38 -11.69
C LYS A 20 11.79 -2.57 -11.06
N PHE A 21 12.02 -1.25 -10.98
CA PHE A 21 11.02 -0.32 -10.45
C PHE A 21 11.30 1.09 -10.95
N GLY A 22 10.30 1.96 -10.83
CA GLY A 22 10.45 3.39 -11.05
C GLY A 22 10.18 4.16 -9.78
N LEU A 23 10.83 5.29 -9.62
CA LEU A 23 10.55 6.24 -8.54
C LEU A 23 9.98 7.50 -9.18
N ILE A 24 8.76 7.85 -8.80
CA ILE A 24 8.02 8.94 -9.42
C ILE A 24 7.78 10.02 -8.37
N PRO A 25 8.48 11.15 -8.45
CA PRO A 25 8.25 12.26 -7.52
C PRO A 25 6.93 12.97 -7.81
N TYR A 26 6.31 13.49 -6.78
CA TYR A 26 5.11 14.30 -6.90
C TYR A 26 5.13 15.39 -5.82
N GLU A 27 4.36 16.45 -6.05
CA GLU A 27 4.25 17.55 -5.08
C GLU A 27 3.35 17.14 -3.92
N VAL A 28 3.88 17.22 -2.70
CA VAL A 28 3.15 16.87 -1.49
C VAL A 28 2.23 18.01 -1.08
N ASP A 29 0.96 17.69 -0.81
CA ASP A 29 0.04 18.57 -0.12
C ASP A 29 -0.20 17.97 1.27
N GLU A 30 0.37 18.60 2.30
CA GLU A 30 0.27 18.10 3.67
C GLU A 30 -1.17 18.11 4.21
N ASN A 31 -2.06 18.89 3.58
CA ASN A 31 -3.48 18.92 3.93
C ASN A 31 -4.30 17.87 3.17
N ASP A 32 -3.69 17.20 2.20
CA ASP A 32 -4.35 16.16 1.41
C ASP A 32 -3.34 15.07 1.04
N LEU A 33 -3.15 14.13 1.96
CA LEU A 33 -2.23 13.00 1.79
C LEU A 33 -2.89 11.79 1.13
N GLY A 34 -4.15 11.92 0.72
CA GLY A 34 -4.92 10.82 0.15
C GLY A 34 -4.44 10.38 -1.23
N ALA A 35 -4.71 9.12 -1.56
CA ALA A 35 -4.29 8.52 -2.82
C ALA A 35 -4.93 9.18 -4.05
N GLU A 36 -6.11 9.77 -3.92
CA GLU A 36 -6.76 10.49 -5.03
C GLU A 36 -5.94 11.71 -5.43
N HIS A 37 -5.42 12.47 -4.46
CA HIS A 37 -4.54 13.60 -4.72
C HIS A 37 -3.23 13.12 -5.36
N VAL A 38 -2.65 12.05 -4.85
CA VAL A 38 -1.43 11.46 -5.40
C VAL A 38 -1.65 11.05 -6.86
N ALA A 39 -2.73 10.34 -7.16
CA ALA A 39 -3.07 9.91 -8.51
C ALA A 39 -3.23 11.10 -9.46
N GLU A 40 -3.91 12.15 -9.01
CA GLU A 40 -4.08 13.38 -9.79
C GLU A 40 -2.73 14.03 -10.08
N SER A 41 -1.87 14.13 -9.07
CA SER A 41 -0.52 14.70 -9.21
C SER A 41 0.37 13.92 -10.18
N LEU A 42 0.17 12.60 -10.26
CA LEU A 42 0.92 11.73 -11.18
C LEU A 42 0.26 11.63 -12.56
N SER A 43 -0.95 12.17 -12.73
CA SER A 43 -1.79 11.97 -13.94
C SER A 43 -2.03 10.48 -14.20
N GLU A 44 -2.27 9.72 -13.13
CA GLU A 44 -2.49 8.28 -13.19
C GLU A 44 -3.90 7.92 -12.67
N ASN A 45 -4.36 6.72 -13.04
CA ASN A 45 -5.64 6.20 -12.57
C ASN A 45 -5.55 5.86 -11.09
N VAL A 46 -6.45 6.42 -10.27
CA VAL A 46 -6.47 6.16 -8.83
C VAL A 46 -6.62 4.67 -8.48
N GLU A 47 -7.26 3.89 -9.36
CA GLU A 47 -7.38 2.44 -9.18
C GLU A 47 -6.02 1.73 -9.20
N GLN A 48 -4.98 2.37 -9.75
CA GLN A 48 -3.61 1.86 -9.76
C GLN A 48 -2.75 2.40 -8.61
N VAL A 49 -3.26 3.38 -7.86
CA VAL A 49 -2.54 3.98 -6.73
C VAL A 49 -3.04 3.33 -5.46
N PHE A 50 -2.24 2.43 -4.91
CA PHE A 50 -2.60 1.63 -3.74
C PHE A 50 -2.12 2.30 -2.46
N LYS A 51 -2.97 2.26 -1.44
CA LYS A 51 -2.63 2.71 -0.08
C LYS A 51 -2.30 1.52 0.79
N THR A 52 -1.49 1.76 1.82
CA THR A 52 -1.05 0.75 2.77
C THR A 52 -1.64 1.07 4.13
N ILE A 53 -2.40 0.14 4.68
CA ILE A 53 -3.04 0.28 5.99
C ILE A 53 -2.50 -0.81 6.90
N VAL A 54 -2.07 -0.42 8.09
CA VAL A 54 -1.63 -1.36 9.13
C VAL A 54 -2.77 -1.57 10.11
N LEU A 55 -3.02 -2.81 10.45
CA LEU A 55 -4.12 -3.20 11.32
C LEU A 55 -3.62 -4.18 12.37
N HIS A 56 -4.41 -4.36 13.40
CA HIS A 56 -4.18 -5.36 14.43
C HIS A 56 -5.32 -6.38 14.43
N GLY A 57 -4.98 -7.65 14.27
CA GLY A 57 -5.93 -8.75 14.36
C GLY A 57 -5.88 -9.39 15.75
N ASP A 58 -7.02 -9.84 16.25
CA ASP A 58 -7.12 -10.43 17.58
C ASP A 58 -6.31 -11.72 17.75
N LYS A 59 -6.06 -12.43 16.66
CA LYS A 59 -5.29 -13.69 16.68
C LYS A 59 -3.91 -13.56 16.04
N SER A 60 -3.80 -12.76 14.97
CA SER A 60 -2.58 -12.65 14.18
C SER A 60 -1.57 -11.63 14.69
N GLY A 61 -2.01 -10.66 15.49
CA GLY A 61 -1.24 -9.46 15.74
C GLY A 61 -1.32 -8.51 14.54
N TYR A 62 -0.23 -7.81 14.25
CA TYR A 62 -0.20 -6.82 13.17
C TYR A 62 -0.25 -7.47 11.79
N ILE A 63 -1.06 -6.90 10.92
CA ILE A 63 -1.21 -7.28 9.52
C ILE A 63 -1.29 -6.02 8.67
N VAL A 64 -1.08 -6.17 7.37
CA VAL A 64 -1.03 -5.06 6.42
C VAL A 64 -2.03 -5.30 5.30
N GLY A 65 -2.83 -4.30 4.99
CA GLY A 65 -3.73 -4.30 3.83
C GLY A 65 -3.26 -3.28 2.81
N VAL A 66 -3.18 -3.69 1.55
CA VAL A 66 -2.79 -2.85 0.42
C VAL A 66 -3.93 -2.87 -0.58
N LEU A 67 -4.50 -1.72 -0.88
CA LEU A 67 -5.73 -1.61 -1.67
C LEU A 67 -5.77 -0.29 -2.44
N PRO A 68 -6.57 -0.23 -3.54
CA PRO A 68 -6.72 1.02 -4.28
C PRO A 68 -7.17 2.15 -3.37
N GLY A 69 -6.57 3.32 -3.53
CA GLY A 69 -6.73 4.42 -2.61
C GLY A 69 -8.12 5.03 -2.52
N ASN A 70 -8.95 4.82 -3.55
CA ASN A 70 -10.34 5.28 -3.60
C ASN A 70 -11.33 4.27 -3.03
N HIS A 71 -10.86 3.13 -2.53
CA HIS A 71 -11.69 2.11 -1.88
C HIS A 71 -11.45 2.10 -0.37
N GLU A 72 -12.44 1.55 0.35
CA GLU A 72 -12.38 1.38 1.80
C GLU A 72 -12.07 -0.08 2.11
N ILE A 73 -11.20 -0.31 3.09
CA ILE A 73 -10.91 -1.67 3.54
C ILE A 73 -12.13 -2.26 4.25
N ASP A 74 -12.49 -3.48 3.89
CA ASP A 74 -13.56 -4.22 4.56
C ASP A 74 -12.95 -5.05 5.67
N LEU A 75 -13.14 -4.62 6.90
CA LEU A 75 -12.54 -5.25 8.08
C LEU A 75 -13.01 -6.69 8.28
N LYS A 76 -14.24 -7.01 7.89
CA LYS A 76 -14.77 -8.37 7.98
C LYS A 76 -14.11 -9.31 6.98
N LYS A 77 -13.96 -8.84 5.73
CA LYS A 77 -13.26 -9.62 4.70
C LYS A 77 -11.81 -9.86 5.10
N LEU A 78 -11.14 -8.83 5.58
CA LEU A 78 -9.75 -8.94 6.02
C LEU A 78 -9.62 -9.90 7.22
N ALA A 79 -10.49 -9.78 8.20
CA ALA A 79 -10.49 -10.69 9.35
C ALA A 79 -10.63 -12.13 8.90
N LYS A 80 -11.56 -12.41 8.00
CA LYS A 80 -11.81 -13.75 7.49
C LYS A 80 -10.57 -14.33 6.79
N VAL A 81 -9.96 -13.57 5.87
CA VAL A 81 -8.82 -14.05 5.09
C VAL A 81 -7.55 -14.19 5.94
N SER A 82 -7.43 -13.41 7.00
CA SER A 82 -6.27 -13.43 7.90
C SER A 82 -6.44 -14.38 9.09
N GLY A 83 -7.58 -15.06 9.21
CA GLY A 83 -7.82 -15.99 10.31
C GLY A 83 -8.14 -15.32 11.64
N ASN A 84 -8.57 -14.07 11.61
CA ASN A 84 -8.98 -13.31 12.79
C ASN A 84 -10.49 -13.30 12.94
N LYS A 85 -10.96 -13.08 14.13
CA LYS A 85 -12.38 -12.78 14.38
C LYS A 85 -12.64 -11.29 14.14
N LYS A 86 -11.67 -10.46 14.52
CA LYS A 86 -11.79 -9.01 14.45
C LYS A 86 -10.44 -8.38 14.09
N CYS A 87 -10.47 -7.38 13.23
CA CYS A 87 -9.33 -6.54 12.90
C CYS A 87 -9.68 -5.09 13.17
N GLU A 88 -8.70 -4.30 13.59
CA GLU A 88 -8.87 -2.87 13.84
C GLU A 88 -7.69 -2.11 13.23
N PRO A 89 -7.92 -0.95 12.59
CA PRO A 89 -6.82 -0.11 12.13
C PRO A 89 -5.92 0.29 13.28
N LEU A 90 -4.63 0.35 13.03
CA LEU A 90 -3.64 0.81 14.00
C LEU A 90 -3.86 2.31 14.26
N PRO A 91 -3.86 2.76 15.54
CA PRO A 91 -3.89 4.18 15.82
C PRO A 91 -2.71 4.89 15.16
N LEU A 92 -2.95 6.09 14.63
CA LEU A 92 -1.93 6.84 13.90
C LEU A 92 -0.65 7.07 14.72
N LYS A 93 -0.78 7.30 16.02
CA LYS A 93 0.37 7.49 16.92
C LYS A 93 1.31 6.29 16.97
N ASP A 94 0.81 5.10 16.64
CA ASP A 94 1.57 3.85 16.71
C ASP A 94 2.20 3.48 15.35
N LEU A 95 1.88 4.21 14.28
CA LEU A 95 2.35 3.88 12.93
C LEU A 95 3.88 3.91 12.83
N LEU A 96 4.49 5.00 13.22
CA LEU A 96 5.95 5.17 13.13
C LEU A 96 6.71 4.15 13.99
N PRO A 97 6.38 3.95 15.28
CA PRO A 97 7.10 2.96 16.08
C PRO A 97 6.88 1.53 15.58
N THR A 98 5.74 1.22 14.96
CA THR A 98 5.43 -0.12 14.48
C THR A 98 6.08 -0.42 13.12
N THR A 99 6.05 0.53 12.19
CA THR A 99 6.47 0.30 10.80
C THR A 99 7.78 0.98 10.40
N GLY A 100 8.13 2.07 11.05
CA GLY A 100 9.23 2.94 10.63
C GLY A 100 8.80 4.01 9.63
N TYR A 101 7.51 4.07 9.29
CA TYR A 101 6.95 5.02 8.31
C TYR A 101 5.95 5.96 8.96
N ILE A 102 5.76 7.13 8.33
CA ILE A 102 4.76 8.10 8.74
C ILE A 102 3.57 8.07 7.78
N ARG A 103 2.45 8.64 8.19
CA ARG A 103 1.26 8.80 7.35
C ARG A 103 1.63 9.50 6.03
N GLY A 104 1.13 8.97 4.91
CA GLY A 104 1.45 9.48 3.59
C GLY A 104 2.76 8.94 3.00
N GLY A 105 3.58 8.28 3.82
CA GLY A 105 4.82 7.66 3.39
C GLY A 105 4.94 6.20 3.77
N CYS A 106 3.83 5.56 4.15
CA CYS A 106 3.84 4.16 4.57
C CYS A 106 3.86 3.23 3.36
N SER A 107 4.94 2.47 3.21
CA SER A 107 5.10 1.48 2.14
C SER A 107 4.88 0.07 2.67
N PRO A 108 4.34 -0.85 1.84
CA PRO A 108 4.27 -2.26 2.23
C PRO A 108 5.63 -2.94 2.18
N ILE A 109 6.64 -2.28 1.63
CA ILE A 109 8.01 -2.80 1.50
C ILE A 109 8.92 -2.10 2.51
N GLY A 110 9.80 -2.85 3.15
CA GLY A 110 10.84 -2.27 4.00
C GLY A 110 10.39 -1.84 5.39
N MET A 111 9.28 -2.35 5.90
CA MET A 111 8.87 -2.10 7.28
C MET A 111 9.89 -2.65 8.27
N LYS A 112 9.94 -2.07 9.48
CA LYS A 112 10.86 -2.51 10.55
C LYS A 112 10.79 -4.00 10.82
N LYS A 113 9.58 -4.55 10.76
CA LYS A 113 9.31 -5.98 10.88
C LYS A 113 8.49 -6.42 9.70
N LYS A 114 8.62 -7.67 9.33
CA LYS A 114 7.82 -8.25 8.26
C LYS A 114 6.48 -8.68 8.83
N PHE A 115 5.39 -8.07 8.35
CA PHE A 115 4.03 -8.42 8.72
C PHE A 115 3.35 -9.13 7.56
N GLN A 116 2.44 -10.04 7.87
CA GLN A 116 1.62 -10.67 6.83
C GLN A 116 0.85 -9.59 6.08
N THR A 117 0.98 -9.59 4.77
CA THR A 117 0.41 -8.57 3.90
C THR A 117 -0.66 -9.18 2.99
N TYR A 118 -1.75 -8.45 2.83
CA TYR A 118 -2.87 -8.81 1.95
C TYR A 118 -3.05 -7.69 0.92
N ILE A 119 -3.03 -8.06 -0.36
CA ILE A 119 -3.20 -7.09 -1.44
C ILE A 119 -4.51 -7.39 -2.17
N HIS A 120 -5.31 -6.35 -2.39
CA HIS A 120 -6.60 -6.50 -3.06
C HIS A 120 -6.43 -7.04 -4.48
N THR A 121 -7.37 -7.89 -4.88
CA THR A 121 -7.36 -8.66 -6.13
C THR A 121 -7.14 -7.84 -7.40
N THR A 122 -7.58 -6.56 -7.42
CA THR A 122 -7.41 -5.70 -8.60
C THR A 122 -5.96 -5.39 -8.93
N VAL A 123 -5.02 -5.71 -8.05
CA VAL A 123 -3.58 -5.53 -8.32
C VAL A 123 -3.18 -6.23 -9.62
N ASN A 124 -3.76 -7.38 -9.91
CA ASN A 124 -3.45 -8.16 -11.11
C ASN A 124 -4.14 -7.64 -12.38
N SER A 125 -4.97 -6.61 -12.27
CA SER A 125 -5.70 -6.03 -13.41
C SER A 125 -4.87 -5.01 -14.19
N PHE A 126 -3.68 -4.67 -13.72
CA PHE A 126 -2.86 -3.61 -14.29
C PHE A 126 -1.44 -4.12 -14.60
N PRO A 127 -0.77 -3.54 -15.61
CA PRO A 127 0.62 -3.90 -15.89
C PRO A 127 1.60 -3.37 -14.84
N TYR A 128 1.21 -2.32 -14.11
CA TYR A 128 1.96 -1.76 -13.00
C TYR A 128 1.02 -1.07 -12.03
N VAL A 129 1.46 -0.93 -10.81
CA VAL A 129 0.75 -0.20 -9.74
C VAL A 129 1.73 0.73 -9.03
N PHE A 130 1.17 1.64 -8.24
CA PHE A 130 1.93 2.58 -7.43
C PHE A 130 1.66 2.32 -5.96
N VAL A 131 2.71 2.35 -5.17
CA VAL A 131 2.64 2.37 -3.70
C VAL A 131 3.65 3.39 -3.21
N SER A 132 3.54 3.81 -1.95
CA SER A 132 4.54 4.72 -1.39
C SER A 132 5.95 4.12 -1.49
N ALA A 133 6.92 4.94 -1.81
CA ALA A 133 8.33 4.55 -1.83
C ALA A 133 8.99 4.65 -0.44
N GLY A 134 8.20 4.89 0.61
CA GLY A 134 8.69 4.99 1.98
C GLY A 134 8.89 6.41 2.50
N VAL A 135 8.57 7.39 1.69
CA VAL A 135 8.61 8.82 2.06
C VAL A 135 7.47 9.54 1.35
N ARG A 136 7.02 10.66 1.91
CA ARG A 136 6.08 11.54 1.22
C ARG A 136 6.76 12.11 -0.02
N GLY A 137 6.01 12.28 -1.10
CA GLY A 137 6.50 12.92 -2.32
C GLY A 137 7.14 11.99 -3.34
N VAL A 138 7.24 10.70 -3.06
CA VAL A 138 7.78 9.72 -4.02
C VAL A 138 6.91 8.48 -4.03
N GLN A 139 6.44 8.10 -5.22
CA GLN A 139 5.72 6.85 -5.43
C GLN A 139 6.64 5.83 -6.08
N LEU A 140 6.47 4.59 -5.70
CA LEU A 140 7.11 3.44 -6.31
C LEU A 140 6.19 2.91 -7.42
N LYS A 141 6.70 2.82 -8.63
CA LYS A 141 6.03 2.17 -9.75
C LYS A 141 6.61 0.77 -9.91
N ILE A 142 5.79 -0.24 -9.79
CA ILE A 142 6.26 -1.62 -9.73
C ILE A 142 5.23 -2.56 -10.37
N SER A 143 5.70 -3.67 -10.94
CA SER A 143 4.79 -4.69 -11.46
C SER A 143 4.06 -5.41 -10.31
N PRO A 144 2.81 -5.87 -10.55
CA PRO A 144 2.09 -6.66 -9.54
C PRO A 144 2.85 -7.89 -9.07
N VAL A 145 3.47 -8.62 -9.99
CA VAL A 145 4.23 -9.83 -9.67
C VAL A 145 5.35 -9.52 -8.67
N ASP A 146 6.12 -8.47 -8.94
CA ASP A 146 7.22 -8.09 -8.07
C ASP A 146 6.73 -7.57 -6.71
N LEU A 147 5.66 -6.79 -6.71
CA LEU A 147 5.08 -6.29 -5.45
C LEU A 147 4.62 -7.45 -4.56
N ILE A 148 3.89 -8.39 -5.14
CA ILE A 148 3.38 -9.57 -4.42
C ILE A 148 4.55 -10.40 -3.89
N GLU A 149 5.56 -10.65 -4.72
CA GLU A 149 6.72 -11.45 -4.35
C GLU A 149 7.53 -10.79 -3.23
N GLN A 150 7.83 -9.50 -3.36
CA GLN A 150 8.67 -8.80 -2.37
C GLN A 150 7.97 -8.58 -1.03
N THR A 151 6.65 -8.56 -1.00
CA THR A 151 5.87 -8.47 0.24
C THR A 151 5.44 -9.84 0.76
N GLU A 152 5.60 -10.88 -0.05
CA GLU A 152 5.05 -12.22 0.22
C GLU A 152 3.55 -12.17 0.52
N ALA A 153 2.85 -11.31 -0.20
CA ALA A 153 1.46 -11.02 0.05
C ALA A 153 0.52 -12.14 -0.39
N VAL A 154 -0.59 -12.24 0.31
CA VAL A 154 -1.76 -12.99 -0.12
C VAL A 154 -2.66 -12.04 -0.90
N VAL A 155 -3.04 -12.42 -2.11
CA VAL A 155 -3.98 -11.65 -2.93
C VAL A 155 -5.40 -12.10 -2.60
N ALA A 156 -6.24 -11.16 -2.18
CA ALA A 156 -7.61 -11.46 -1.76
C ALA A 156 -8.50 -10.23 -1.91
N ASP A 157 -9.81 -10.45 -1.94
CA ASP A 157 -10.78 -9.36 -1.90
C ASP A 157 -10.85 -8.83 -0.46
N ILE A 158 -10.43 -7.58 -0.26
CA ILE A 158 -10.38 -6.95 1.06
C ILE A 158 -11.07 -5.57 1.09
N VAL A 159 -11.85 -5.24 0.06
CA VAL A 159 -12.55 -3.96 0.00
C VAL A 159 -14.06 -4.14 0.04
N TYR A 160 -14.76 -3.08 0.47
CA TYR A 160 -16.22 -3.05 0.37
C TYR A 160 -16.64 -3.06 -1.09
N GLU A 161 -17.76 -3.73 -1.37
CA GLU A 161 -18.36 -3.68 -2.68
C GLU A 161 -18.82 -2.25 -2.99
N ASP A 162 -18.66 -1.85 -4.26
CA ASP A 162 -19.20 -0.59 -4.71
C ASP A 162 -20.73 -0.71 -4.75
N LYS A 163 -21.42 0.16 -3.98
CA LYS A 163 -22.89 0.16 -3.93
C LYS A 163 -23.52 0.40 -5.29
N ASN A 164 -22.83 1.09 -6.19
CA ASN A 164 -23.32 1.35 -7.54
C ASN A 164 -23.29 0.10 -8.41
N GLU A 165 -22.36 -0.81 -8.16
CA GLU A 165 -22.29 -2.09 -8.87
C GLU A 165 -23.39 -3.05 -8.42
N SER A 166 -23.75 -3.00 -7.14
CA SER A 166 -24.78 -3.90 -6.57
C SER A 166 -26.20 -3.56 -6.97
N ILE A 167 -26.45 -2.41 -7.59
CA ILE A 167 -27.77 -1.95 -8.05
C ILE A 167 -28.06 -2.39 -9.48
N ILE A 168 -27.04 -2.75 -10.19
CA ILE A 168 -27.15 -3.24 -11.57
C ILE A 168 -27.45 -4.76 -11.58
#